data_116bc3ccaa6bdd0a1865a1acb6aafedb
#
_entry.id   116bc3ccaa6bdd0a1865a1acb6aafedb
#
_cell.length_a   1.000
_cell.length_b   1.000
_cell.length_c   1.000
_cell.angle_alpha   90.00
_cell.angle_beta   90.00
_cell.angle_gamma   90.00
#
_symmetry.space_group_name_H-M   'P 1'
#
loop_
_entity.id
_entity.type
_entity.pdbx_description
1 polymer ?
#
loop_
_entity_poly.entity_id
_entity_poly.type
_entity_poly.pdbx_seq_one_letter_code
_entity_poly.pdbx_strand_id
1 'polypeptide(L)'
;STALRDRMGAAAVAAARAVDYVGAGTVEFLLDQDESFYFMEMNTRIQVEHPVTEMVTGFDLVKEQIRVAAGEALSFPGFGRGDGDFLPRGHAIEFRINAEDPETFTPSPGTITTLHVPGGPGVRVDTAAYIGWRIPPHYDSLLAKLVVHGQSREEALARGRRALELFVVQGVKTTIPLHLRLLDHPDVRHGRFSTKWLERWLAAEAPGR
;
A
#
# COMPACT_ATOMS: atom_id res chain seq x y z
N SER A 1 1.10 -18.10 -8.27
CA SER A 1 0.09 -18.97 -8.90
C SER A 1 -1.25 -18.91 -8.13
N THR A 2 -2.36 -19.23 -8.78
CA THR A 2 -3.68 -19.31 -8.12
C THR A 2 -3.66 -20.37 -7.01
N ALA A 3 -3.04 -21.50 -7.26
CA ALA A 3 -2.93 -22.58 -6.26
C ALA A 3 -2.20 -22.13 -4.99
N LEU A 4 -1.12 -21.36 -5.12
CA LEU A 4 -0.41 -20.80 -3.97
C LEU A 4 -1.29 -19.80 -3.22
N ARG A 5 -1.97 -18.90 -3.94
CA ARG A 5 -2.90 -17.94 -3.35
C ARG A 5 -3.98 -18.63 -2.53
N ASP A 6 -4.57 -19.70 -3.05
CA ASP A 6 -5.62 -20.45 -2.37
C ASP A 6 -5.10 -21.15 -1.11
N ARG A 7 -3.88 -21.73 -1.17
CA ARG A 7 -3.22 -22.34 -0.01
C ARG A 7 -2.95 -21.30 1.09
N MET A 8 -2.37 -20.17 0.74
CA MET A 8 -2.08 -19.09 1.69
C MET A 8 -3.36 -18.51 2.28
N GLY A 9 -4.38 -18.27 1.44
CA GLY A 9 -5.69 -17.80 1.89
C GLY A 9 -6.36 -18.76 2.86
N ALA A 10 -6.34 -20.07 2.58
CA ALA A 10 -6.87 -21.09 3.48
C ALA A 10 -6.15 -21.10 4.83
N ALA A 11 -4.82 -20.97 4.83
CA ALA A 11 -4.02 -20.88 6.05
C ALA A 11 -4.36 -19.63 6.88
N ALA A 12 -4.52 -18.47 6.23
CA ALA A 12 -4.93 -17.24 6.90
C ALA A 12 -6.32 -17.35 7.54
N VAL A 13 -7.27 -17.91 6.81
CA VAL A 13 -8.63 -18.19 7.35
C VAL A 13 -8.59 -19.15 8.52
N ALA A 14 -7.78 -20.20 8.46
CA ALA A 14 -7.62 -21.16 9.55
C ALA A 14 -7.04 -20.48 10.81
N ALA A 15 -6.02 -19.62 10.65
CA ALA A 15 -5.43 -18.85 11.75
C ALA A 15 -6.47 -17.94 12.41
N ALA A 16 -7.24 -17.17 11.62
CA ALA A 16 -8.26 -16.28 12.14
C ALA A 16 -9.38 -17.03 12.88
N ARG A 17 -9.82 -18.18 12.34
CA ARG A 17 -10.84 -19.03 12.98
C ARG A 17 -10.36 -19.65 14.28
N ALA A 18 -9.09 -20.03 14.38
CA ALA A 18 -8.53 -20.64 15.58
C ALA A 18 -8.60 -19.73 16.82
N VAL A 19 -8.74 -18.42 16.62
CA VAL A 19 -8.81 -17.41 17.69
C VAL A 19 -10.15 -16.64 17.68
N ASP A 20 -11.14 -17.12 16.95
CA ASP A 20 -12.46 -16.47 16.78
C ASP A 20 -12.36 -14.98 16.44
N TYR A 21 -11.42 -14.65 15.52
CA TYR A 21 -11.11 -13.27 15.19
C TYR A 21 -12.28 -12.57 14.47
N VAL A 22 -12.64 -11.39 14.96
CA VAL A 22 -13.69 -10.53 14.39
C VAL A 22 -13.10 -9.17 14.07
N GLY A 23 -13.31 -8.69 12.85
CA GLY A 23 -12.83 -7.38 12.37
C GLY A 23 -11.88 -7.52 11.17
N ALA A 24 -11.31 -6.40 10.74
CA ALA A 24 -10.27 -6.38 9.71
C ALA A 24 -8.94 -6.84 10.30
N GLY A 25 -8.25 -7.72 9.59
CA GLY A 25 -6.93 -8.20 9.96
C GLY A 25 -6.16 -8.69 8.75
N THR A 26 -4.85 -8.80 8.92
CA THR A 26 -3.94 -9.30 7.88
C THR A 26 -3.02 -10.35 8.48
N VAL A 27 -2.97 -11.52 7.85
CA VAL A 27 -1.99 -12.56 8.17
C VAL A 27 -0.82 -12.42 7.21
N GLU A 28 0.38 -12.28 7.76
CA GLU A 28 1.61 -12.13 6.99
C GLU A 28 2.40 -13.44 6.96
N PHE A 29 2.95 -13.74 5.79
CA PHE A 29 3.75 -14.94 5.53
C PHE A 29 5.08 -14.58 4.90
N LEU A 30 6.11 -15.35 5.23
CA LEU A 30 7.34 -15.40 4.45
C LEU A 30 7.15 -16.45 3.35
N LEU A 31 7.40 -16.06 2.11
CA LEU A 31 7.31 -16.93 0.93
C LEU A 31 8.70 -17.19 0.36
N ASP A 32 9.06 -18.46 0.23
CA ASP A 32 10.31 -18.89 -0.40
C ASP A 32 10.13 -19.12 -1.91
N GLN A 33 11.27 -19.31 -2.61
CA GLN A 33 11.29 -19.50 -4.05
C GLN A 33 10.65 -20.82 -4.53
N ASP A 34 10.62 -21.83 -3.65
CA ASP A 34 9.99 -23.13 -3.90
C ASP A 34 8.48 -23.13 -3.63
N GLU A 35 7.86 -21.95 -3.43
CA GLU A 35 6.47 -21.75 -3.01
C GLU A 35 6.13 -22.30 -1.62
N SER A 36 7.13 -22.64 -0.78
CA SER A 36 6.92 -22.86 0.65
C SER A 36 6.65 -21.52 1.35
N PHE A 37 5.69 -21.50 2.26
CA PHE A 37 5.39 -20.29 3.02
C PHE A 37 5.27 -20.57 4.50
N TYR A 38 5.63 -19.57 5.30
CA TYR A 38 5.73 -19.66 6.75
C TYR A 38 4.97 -18.51 7.39
N PHE A 39 4.14 -18.81 8.39
CA PHE A 39 3.44 -17.79 9.15
C PHE A 39 4.45 -16.87 9.84
N MET A 40 4.28 -15.57 9.72
CA MET A 40 5.11 -14.58 10.37
C MET A 40 4.36 -13.93 11.53
N GLU A 41 3.26 -13.23 11.22
CA GLU A 41 2.44 -12.57 12.23
C GLU A 41 0.99 -12.34 11.75
N MET A 42 0.14 -11.93 12.68
CA MET A 42 -1.19 -11.41 12.35
C MET A 42 -1.33 -9.98 12.89
N ASN A 43 -1.60 -9.05 12.00
CA ASN A 43 -1.97 -7.69 12.36
C ASN A 43 -3.48 -7.63 12.62
N THR A 44 -3.87 -7.46 13.88
CA THR A 44 -5.28 -7.41 14.31
C THR A 44 -5.90 -6.01 14.16
N ARG A 45 -5.67 -5.40 13.05
CA ARG A 45 -6.09 -4.04 12.67
C ARG A 45 -6.14 -3.91 11.15
N ILE A 46 -6.75 -2.85 10.66
CA ILE A 46 -6.59 -2.44 9.26
C ILE A 46 -5.15 -1.98 9.00
N GLN A 47 -4.61 -2.28 7.83
CA GLN A 47 -3.28 -1.84 7.42
C GLN A 47 -3.32 -0.52 6.65
N VAL A 48 -2.18 0.17 6.60
CA VAL A 48 -2.05 1.44 5.87
C VAL A 48 -2.43 1.25 4.40
N GLU A 49 -2.01 0.13 3.79
CA GLU A 49 -2.20 -0.22 2.39
C GLU A 49 -3.57 -0.83 2.02
N HIS A 50 -4.54 -0.85 2.94
CA HIS A 50 -5.90 -1.33 2.63
C HIS A 50 -6.54 -0.66 1.39
N PRO A 51 -6.22 0.61 1.03
CA PRO A 51 -6.81 1.24 -0.13
C PRO A 51 -6.50 0.53 -1.45
N VAL A 52 -5.38 -0.20 -1.56
CA VAL A 52 -5.08 -1.04 -2.74
C VAL A 52 -6.17 -2.09 -2.92
N THR A 53 -6.54 -2.79 -1.84
CA THR A 53 -7.64 -3.76 -1.85
C THR A 53 -8.96 -3.10 -2.22
N GLU A 54 -9.28 -1.96 -1.63
CA GLU A 54 -10.51 -1.21 -1.94
C GLU A 54 -10.60 -0.83 -3.41
N MET A 55 -9.49 -0.37 -4.02
CA MET A 55 -9.45 0.04 -5.42
C MET A 55 -9.67 -1.12 -6.41
N VAL A 56 -9.19 -2.31 -6.10
CA VAL A 56 -9.35 -3.48 -6.99
C VAL A 56 -10.62 -4.29 -6.69
N THR A 57 -11.26 -4.05 -5.54
CA THR A 57 -12.46 -4.78 -5.12
C THR A 57 -13.74 -3.95 -5.21
N GLY A 58 -13.63 -2.64 -5.00
CA GLY A 58 -14.77 -1.74 -4.86
C GLY A 58 -15.43 -1.79 -3.48
N PHE A 59 -14.83 -2.47 -2.50
CA PHE A 59 -15.35 -2.52 -1.13
C PHE A 59 -14.71 -1.47 -0.24
N ASP A 60 -15.50 -0.84 0.62
CA ASP A 60 -15.06 0.10 1.65
C ASP A 60 -14.78 -0.70 2.94
N LEU A 61 -13.51 -1.01 3.18
CA LEU A 61 -13.10 -1.86 4.31
C LEU A 61 -13.32 -1.16 5.66
N VAL A 62 -13.18 0.16 5.72
CA VAL A 62 -13.42 0.92 6.95
C VAL A 62 -14.90 0.89 7.31
N LYS A 63 -15.78 1.05 6.33
CA LYS A 63 -17.22 0.93 6.52
C LYS A 63 -17.61 -0.47 6.98
N GLU A 64 -17.01 -1.51 6.40
CA GLU A 64 -17.26 -2.90 6.82
C GLU A 64 -16.75 -3.15 8.24
N GLN A 65 -15.62 -2.57 8.67
CA GLN A 65 -15.21 -2.65 10.08
C GLN A 65 -16.27 -2.09 11.04
N ILE A 66 -16.88 -0.94 10.69
CA ILE A 66 -17.93 -0.32 11.50
C ILE A 66 -19.17 -1.22 11.56
N ARG A 67 -19.58 -1.81 10.42
CA ARG A 67 -20.73 -2.71 10.35
C ARG A 67 -20.51 -3.98 11.18
N VAL A 68 -19.35 -4.61 11.03
CA VAL A 68 -18.98 -5.81 11.80
C VAL A 68 -18.94 -5.48 13.31
N ALA A 69 -18.40 -4.34 13.70
CA ALA A 69 -18.39 -3.90 15.09
C ALA A 69 -19.81 -3.62 15.65
N ALA A 70 -20.75 -3.25 14.78
CA ALA A 70 -22.17 -3.12 15.11
C ALA A 70 -22.92 -4.48 15.16
N GLY A 71 -22.24 -5.59 14.89
CA GLY A 71 -22.84 -6.94 14.87
C GLY A 71 -23.53 -7.30 13.56
N GLU A 72 -23.36 -6.51 12.50
CA GLU A 72 -23.91 -6.80 11.19
C GLU A 72 -23.05 -7.83 10.43
N ALA A 73 -23.67 -8.57 9.52
CA ALA A 73 -22.96 -9.39 8.57
C ALA A 73 -22.27 -8.53 7.51
N LEU A 74 -21.23 -9.08 6.84
CA LEU A 74 -20.58 -8.42 5.72
C LEU A 74 -21.60 -8.08 4.62
N SER A 75 -21.48 -6.87 4.04
CA SER A 75 -22.41 -6.39 3.00
C SER A 75 -22.16 -7.00 1.62
N PHE A 76 -21.08 -7.75 1.45
CA PHE A 76 -20.71 -8.42 0.22
C PHE A 76 -20.62 -9.94 0.43
N PRO A 77 -20.84 -10.75 -0.63
CA PRO A 77 -20.66 -12.19 -0.54
C PRO A 77 -19.21 -12.48 -0.16
N GLY A 78 -19.01 -13.25 0.91
CA GLY A 78 -17.71 -13.44 1.53
C GLY A 78 -16.66 -13.96 0.56
N PHE A 79 -15.46 -13.39 0.66
CA PHE A 79 -14.26 -13.97 0.08
C PHE A 79 -14.06 -15.38 0.64
N GLY A 80 -13.72 -16.34 -0.22
CA GLY A 80 -13.26 -17.64 0.25
C GLY A 80 -14.33 -18.68 0.58
N ARG A 81 -15.53 -18.56 0.04
CA ARG A 81 -16.51 -19.68 0.07
C ARG A 81 -16.24 -20.78 -0.94
N GLY A 82 -15.11 -20.74 -1.64
CA GLY A 82 -14.73 -21.76 -2.62
C GLY A 82 -15.40 -21.64 -3.99
N ASP A 83 -16.30 -20.74 -4.15
CA ASP A 83 -17.07 -20.49 -5.37
C ASP A 83 -16.40 -19.51 -6.34
N GLY A 84 -15.11 -19.25 -6.16
CA GLY A 84 -14.20 -18.81 -7.22
C GLY A 84 -14.32 -17.35 -7.68
N ASP A 85 -15.25 -16.54 -7.20
CA ASP A 85 -15.74 -15.43 -8.00
C ASP A 85 -15.26 -14.04 -7.66
N PHE A 86 -14.34 -13.90 -6.71
CA PHE A 86 -13.75 -12.58 -6.49
C PHE A 86 -12.36 -12.47 -7.12
N LEU A 87 -12.33 -12.06 -8.37
CA LEU A 87 -11.09 -11.63 -9.04
C LEU A 87 -10.91 -10.12 -8.86
N PRO A 88 -9.73 -9.67 -8.41
CA PRO A 88 -9.39 -8.25 -8.41
C PRO A 88 -9.58 -7.65 -9.81
N ARG A 89 -10.17 -6.47 -9.90
CA ARG A 89 -10.37 -5.76 -11.16
C ARG A 89 -9.19 -4.81 -11.39
N GLY A 90 -8.46 -5.05 -12.48
CA GLY A 90 -7.33 -4.21 -12.83
C GLY A 90 -6.14 -4.37 -11.87
N HIS A 91 -5.41 -3.29 -11.68
CA HIS A 91 -4.19 -3.24 -10.86
C HIS A 91 -4.14 -1.92 -10.09
N ALA A 92 -3.83 -1.97 -8.81
CA ALA A 92 -3.64 -0.78 -7.98
C ALA A 92 -2.26 -0.74 -7.35
N ILE A 93 -1.74 0.46 -7.17
CA ILE A 93 -0.46 0.73 -6.50
C ILE A 93 -0.68 1.86 -5.51
N GLU A 94 -0.20 1.70 -4.28
CA GLU A 94 -0.14 2.75 -3.28
C GLU A 94 1.28 3.27 -3.14
N PHE A 95 1.42 4.59 -3.10
CA PHE A 95 2.64 5.32 -2.76
C PHE A 95 2.44 6.01 -1.42
N ARG A 96 3.23 5.64 -0.43
CA ARG A 96 3.27 6.34 0.86
C ARG A 96 4.08 7.62 0.72
N ILE A 97 3.44 8.76 0.75
CA ILE A 97 4.10 10.06 0.72
C ILE A 97 4.46 10.43 2.15
N ASN A 98 5.70 10.21 2.51
CA ASN A 98 6.23 10.48 3.84
C ASN A 98 7.01 11.80 3.85
N ALA A 99 6.99 12.50 4.97
CA ALA A 99 7.86 13.65 5.25
C ALA A 99 9.25 13.16 5.65
N GLU A 100 10.02 12.72 4.65
CA GLU A 100 11.34 12.13 4.80
C GLU A 100 12.27 12.58 3.68
N ASP A 101 13.55 12.63 3.98
CA ASP A 101 14.58 12.78 2.97
C ASP A 101 14.57 11.53 2.05
N PRO A 102 14.43 11.69 0.71
CA PRO A 102 14.26 10.57 -0.20
C PRO A 102 15.53 9.71 -0.39
N GLU A 103 16.67 10.13 0.14
CA GLU A 103 17.94 9.40 0.03
C GLU A 103 18.34 8.75 1.36
N THR A 104 18.17 9.47 2.47
CA THR A 104 18.61 9.02 3.79
C THR A 104 17.49 8.46 4.65
N PHE A 105 16.23 8.62 4.24
CA PHE A 105 15.01 8.27 4.98
C PHE A 105 14.91 8.97 6.35
N THR A 106 15.71 10.01 6.55
CA THR A 106 15.64 10.80 7.77
C THR A 106 14.33 11.58 7.80
N PRO A 107 13.56 11.57 8.90
CA PRO A 107 12.35 12.36 9.04
C PRO A 107 12.60 13.84 8.78
N SER A 108 11.69 14.49 8.06
CA SER A 108 11.75 15.91 7.70
C SER A 108 10.56 16.64 8.32
N PRO A 109 10.55 16.87 9.64
CA PRO A 109 9.50 17.65 10.28
C PRO A 109 9.57 19.10 9.80
N GLY A 110 8.40 19.75 9.74
CA GLY A 110 8.34 21.16 9.27
C GLY A 110 6.91 21.59 9.05
N THR A 111 6.74 22.76 8.47
CA THR A 111 5.44 23.32 8.11
C THR A 111 5.22 23.21 6.61
N ILE A 112 4.11 22.66 6.18
CA ILE A 112 3.72 22.59 4.78
C ILE A 112 3.40 24.00 4.30
N THR A 113 4.16 24.51 3.35
CA THR A 113 3.98 25.85 2.78
C THR A 113 3.20 25.84 1.47
N THR A 114 3.28 24.73 0.72
CA THR A 114 2.52 24.51 -0.50
C THR A 114 2.05 23.06 -0.53
N LEU A 115 0.79 22.86 -0.92
CA LEU A 115 0.23 21.53 -1.13
C LEU A 115 -0.64 21.55 -2.38
N HIS A 116 -0.31 20.71 -3.37
CA HIS A 116 -1.16 20.43 -4.51
C HIS A 116 -1.35 18.91 -4.61
N VAL A 117 -2.58 18.47 -4.45
CA VAL A 117 -2.95 17.06 -4.47
C VAL A 117 -3.41 16.67 -5.87
N PRO A 118 -2.84 15.63 -6.49
CA PRO A 118 -3.24 15.18 -7.82
C PRO A 118 -4.63 14.56 -7.81
N GLY A 119 -5.29 14.57 -8.97
CA GLY A 119 -6.61 13.97 -9.16
C GLY A 119 -6.80 13.40 -10.55
N GLY A 120 -8.03 12.98 -10.84
CA GLY A 120 -8.45 12.41 -12.11
C GLY A 120 -8.82 10.94 -12.05
N PRO A 121 -9.26 10.33 -13.17
CA PRO A 121 -9.68 8.94 -13.20
C PRO A 121 -8.62 7.98 -12.70
N GLY A 122 -9.00 7.08 -11.76
CA GLY A 122 -8.09 6.10 -11.18
C GLY A 122 -7.02 6.68 -10.26
N VAL A 123 -7.21 7.89 -9.72
CA VAL A 123 -6.33 8.52 -8.72
C VAL A 123 -7.14 8.80 -7.47
N ARG A 124 -6.67 8.30 -6.33
CA ARG A 124 -7.20 8.57 -4.98
C ARG A 124 -6.07 9.06 -4.09
N VAL A 125 -6.34 10.06 -3.28
CA VAL A 125 -5.39 10.52 -2.26
C VAL A 125 -6.10 10.57 -0.92
N ASP A 126 -5.58 9.81 0.04
CA ASP A 126 -6.03 9.83 1.42
C ASP A 126 -5.02 10.64 2.23
N THR A 127 -5.45 11.78 2.75
CA THR A 127 -4.55 12.69 3.49
C THR A 127 -5.34 13.52 4.50
N ALA A 128 -4.67 13.89 5.59
CA ALA A 128 -5.11 14.91 6.53
C ALA A 128 -4.27 16.20 6.42
N ALA A 129 -3.30 16.23 5.51
CA ALA A 129 -2.40 17.35 5.34
C ALA A 129 -3.09 18.56 4.69
N TYR A 130 -2.71 19.76 5.10
CA TYR A 130 -3.16 21.04 4.54
C TYR A 130 -2.05 22.08 4.62
N ILE A 131 -2.17 23.15 3.86
CA ILE A 131 -1.21 24.27 3.89
C ILE A 131 -1.23 24.92 5.29
N GLY A 132 -0.04 25.12 5.87
CA GLY A 132 0.12 25.62 7.23
C GLY A 132 0.18 24.53 8.31
N TRP A 133 -0.11 23.28 7.98
CA TRP A 133 0.03 22.19 8.96
C TRP A 133 1.50 21.96 9.30
N ARG A 134 1.76 21.93 10.62
CA ARG A 134 3.06 21.58 11.16
C ARG A 134 3.09 20.08 11.47
N ILE A 135 3.96 19.36 10.79
CA ILE A 135 4.15 17.92 10.96
C ILE A 135 4.77 17.67 12.35
N PRO A 136 4.08 16.95 13.24
CA PRO A 136 4.61 16.68 14.58
C PRO A 136 5.76 15.66 14.51
N PRO A 137 6.84 15.86 15.28
CA PRO A 137 7.97 14.93 15.29
C PRO A 137 7.73 13.66 16.13
N HIS A 138 6.54 13.51 16.73
CA HIS A 138 6.22 12.44 17.68
C HIS A 138 5.46 11.27 17.06
N TYR A 139 5.06 11.38 15.80
CA TYR A 139 4.27 10.38 15.07
C TYR A 139 5.00 9.98 13.79
N ASP A 140 4.44 9.00 13.10
CA ASP A 140 4.88 8.57 11.77
C ASP A 140 4.95 9.78 10.81
N SER A 141 5.88 9.73 9.88
CA SER A 141 6.13 10.75 8.84
C SER A 141 5.09 10.76 7.71
N LEU A 142 4.10 9.86 7.73
CA LEU A 142 3.12 9.70 6.65
C LEU A 142 2.26 10.97 6.49
N LEU A 143 2.35 11.60 5.31
CA LEU A 143 1.54 12.76 4.92
C LEU A 143 0.30 12.37 4.14
N ALA A 144 0.46 11.45 3.22
CA ALA A 144 -0.59 11.03 2.31
C ALA A 144 -0.35 9.63 1.77
N LYS A 145 -1.44 8.97 1.40
CA LYS A 145 -1.42 7.77 0.55
C LYS A 145 -1.91 8.17 -0.82
N LEU A 146 -1.04 8.15 -1.81
CA LEU A 146 -1.42 8.25 -3.21
C LEU A 146 -1.70 6.85 -3.73
N VAL A 147 -2.93 6.58 -4.11
CA VAL A 147 -3.36 5.28 -4.64
C VAL A 147 -3.81 5.44 -6.07
N VAL A 148 -3.25 4.64 -6.97
CA VAL A 148 -3.61 4.65 -8.37
C VAL A 148 -4.15 3.30 -8.80
N HIS A 149 -5.11 3.32 -9.72
CA HIS A 149 -5.73 2.12 -10.29
C HIS A 149 -5.73 2.22 -11.83
N GLY A 150 -5.46 1.10 -12.50
CA GLY A 150 -5.52 0.97 -13.95
C GLY A 150 -6.07 -0.40 -14.35
N GLN A 151 -6.40 -0.56 -15.63
CA GLN A 151 -6.84 -1.85 -16.18
C GLN A 151 -5.69 -2.88 -16.17
N SER A 152 -4.44 -2.40 -16.19
CA SER A 152 -3.23 -3.21 -16.12
C SER A 152 -2.20 -2.58 -15.18
N ARG A 153 -1.15 -3.35 -14.84
CA ARG A 153 -0.01 -2.83 -14.08
C ARG A 153 0.67 -1.66 -14.81
N GLU A 154 0.81 -1.73 -16.12
CA GLU A 154 1.43 -0.68 -16.91
C GLU A 154 0.64 0.63 -16.83
N GLU A 155 -0.68 0.54 -16.95
CA GLU A 155 -1.55 1.70 -16.81
C GLU A 155 -1.50 2.29 -15.39
N ALA A 156 -1.49 1.44 -14.36
CA ALA A 156 -1.34 1.89 -12.97
C ALA A 156 0.00 2.60 -12.75
N LEU A 157 1.12 2.06 -13.29
CA LEU A 157 2.43 2.68 -13.22
C LEU A 157 2.46 4.05 -13.94
N ALA A 158 1.87 4.14 -15.14
CA ALA A 158 1.79 5.39 -15.89
C ALA A 158 0.96 6.46 -15.15
N ARG A 159 -0.17 6.06 -14.54
CA ARG A 159 -0.98 6.95 -13.69
C ARG A 159 -0.22 7.38 -12.44
N GLY A 160 0.51 6.46 -11.80
CA GLY A 160 1.36 6.74 -10.66
C GLY A 160 2.39 7.81 -10.97
N ARG A 161 3.10 7.68 -12.10
CA ARG A 161 4.07 8.69 -12.56
C ARG A 161 3.41 10.05 -12.70
N ARG A 162 2.36 10.15 -13.50
CA ARG A 162 1.65 11.43 -13.73
C ARG A 162 1.16 12.03 -12.39
N ALA A 163 0.62 11.22 -11.52
CA ALA A 163 0.12 11.69 -10.24
C ALA A 163 1.25 12.19 -9.33
N LEU A 164 2.38 11.47 -9.24
CA LEU A 164 3.54 11.88 -8.47
C LEU A 164 4.19 13.18 -9.01
N GLU A 165 4.26 13.34 -10.33
CA GLU A 165 4.78 14.57 -10.98
C GLU A 165 3.90 15.80 -10.68
N LEU A 166 2.61 15.60 -10.49
CA LEU A 166 1.66 16.66 -10.14
C LEU A 166 1.52 16.84 -8.62
N PHE A 167 2.02 15.93 -7.80
CA PHE A 167 1.91 16.02 -6.34
C PHE A 167 2.98 16.96 -5.80
N VAL A 168 2.60 18.17 -5.41
CA VAL A 168 3.53 19.17 -4.88
C VAL A 168 3.36 19.30 -3.37
N VAL A 169 4.45 19.10 -2.64
CA VAL A 169 4.57 19.40 -1.21
C VAL A 169 5.82 20.23 -1.01
N GLN A 170 5.69 21.43 -0.42
CA GLN A 170 6.82 22.30 -0.08
C GLN A 170 6.84 22.61 1.41
N GLY A 171 8.01 22.97 1.91
CA GLY A 171 8.27 23.24 3.32
C GLY A 171 8.90 22.07 4.05
N VAL A 172 8.80 20.85 3.49
CA VAL A 172 9.42 19.61 3.97
C VAL A 172 9.94 18.78 2.81
N LYS A 173 10.90 17.89 3.06
CA LYS A 173 11.30 16.87 2.09
C LYS A 173 10.28 15.74 2.10
N THR A 174 10.11 15.07 0.96
CA THR A 174 9.18 13.94 0.83
C THR A 174 9.79 12.79 0.04
N THR A 175 9.17 11.61 0.16
CA THR A 175 9.53 10.39 -0.60
C THR A 175 9.12 10.43 -2.08
N ILE A 176 8.45 11.49 -2.56
CA ILE A 176 8.02 11.62 -3.97
C ILE A 176 9.17 11.40 -4.97
N PRO A 177 10.38 12.01 -4.80
CA PRO A 177 11.49 11.77 -5.72
C PRO A 177 11.95 10.31 -5.76
N LEU A 178 11.97 9.63 -4.61
CA LEU A 178 12.28 8.20 -4.54
C LEU A 178 11.27 7.37 -5.35
N HIS A 179 9.98 7.64 -5.18
CA HIS A 179 8.93 6.92 -5.92
C HIS A 179 9.05 7.10 -7.43
N LEU A 180 9.39 8.31 -7.90
CA LEU A 180 9.62 8.55 -9.33
C LEU A 180 10.81 7.74 -9.85
N ARG A 181 11.92 7.67 -9.10
CA ARG A 181 13.08 6.82 -9.45
C ARG A 181 12.72 5.33 -9.47
N LEU A 182 11.93 4.86 -8.49
CA LEU A 182 11.46 3.48 -8.44
C LEU A 182 10.62 3.11 -9.67
N LEU A 183 9.76 4.01 -10.14
CA LEU A 183 8.94 3.78 -11.34
C LEU A 183 9.76 3.62 -12.63
N ASP A 184 10.98 4.15 -12.67
CA ASP A 184 11.89 3.99 -13.82
C ASP A 184 12.64 2.66 -13.79
N HIS A 185 12.75 2.03 -12.62
CA HIS A 185 13.54 0.81 -12.48
C HIS A 185 12.86 -0.39 -13.14
N PRO A 186 13.58 -1.14 -14.03
CA PRO A 186 13.01 -2.29 -14.74
C PRO A 186 12.43 -3.37 -13.81
N ASP A 187 13.08 -3.65 -12.68
CA ASP A 187 12.61 -4.66 -11.74
C ASP A 187 11.29 -4.25 -11.09
N VAL A 188 11.12 -2.96 -10.76
CA VAL A 188 9.85 -2.44 -10.22
C VAL A 188 8.76 -2.53 -11.27
N ARG A 189 9.06 -2.16 -12.52
CA ARG A 189 8.11 -2.26 -13.63
C ARG A 189 7.63 -3.69 -13.86
N HIS A 190 8.51 -4.67 -13.73
CA HIS A 190 8.20 -6.08 -13.95
C HIS A 190 7.84 -6.86 -12.67
N GLY A 191 7.84 -6.20 -11.50
CA GLY A 191 7.53 -6.86 -10.22
C GLY A 191 8.61 -7.84 -9.76
N ARG A 192 9.87 -7.66 -10.17
CA ARG A 192 11.01 -8.54 -9.86
C ARG A 192 11.84 -7.99 -8.72
N PHE A 193 11.29 -7.94 -7.52
CA PHE A 193 11.99 -7.47 -6.33
C PHE A 193 11.70 -8.37 -5.12
N SER A 194 12.63 -8.42 -4.20
CA SER A 194 12.53 -9.14 -2.92
C SER A 194 12.62 -8.16 -1.76
N THR A 195 12.43 -8.64 -0.53
CA THR A 195 12.50 -7.83 0.69
C THR A 195 13.82 -7.05 0.85
N LYS A 196 14.93 -7.56 0.30
CA LYS A 196 16.26 -6.92 0.34
C LYS A 196 16.62 -6.15 -0.92
N TRP A 197 15.69 -6.03 -1.87
CA TRP A 197 15.99 -5.43 -3.17
C TRP A 197 16.30 -3.93 -3.06
N LEU A 198 15.47 -3.18 -2.34
CA LEU A 198 15.62 -1.72 -2.20
C LEU A 198 16.95 -1.34 -1.54
N GLU A 199 17.33 -2.02 -0.45
CA GLU A 199 18.60 -1.78 0.23
C GLU A 199 19.79 -1.98 -0.71
N ARG A 200 19.79 -3.07 -1.48
CA ARG A 200 20.84 -3.39 -2.47
C ARG A 200 20.91 -2.37 -3.59
N TRP A 201 19.77 -1.97 -4.11
CA TRP A 201 19.70 -0.97 -5.18
C TRP A 201 20.25 0.38 -4.72
N LEU A 202 19.82 0.88 -3.57
CA LEU A 202 20.30 2.14 -3.01
C LEU A 202 21.80 2.10 -2.69
N ALA A 203 22.30 0.97 -2.18
CA ALA A 203 23.73 0.79 -1.91
C ALA A 203 24.56 0.82 -3.21
N ALA A 204 24.05 0.30 -4.33
CA ALA A 204 24.71 0.31 -5.63
C ALA A 204 24.71 1.69 -6.30
N GLU A 205 23.71 2.54 -6.03
CA GLU A 205 23.64 3.90 -6.57
C GLU A 205 24.39 4.94 -5.72
N ALA A 206 24.76 4.59 -4.48
CA ALA A 206 25.54 5.50 -3.65
C ALA A 206 26.88 5.83 -4.32
N PRO A 207 27.20 7.11 -4.59
CA PRO A 207 28.49 7.48 -5.17
C PRO A 207 29.59 7.04 -4.21
N GLY A 208 30.54 6.24 -4.72
CA GLY A 208 31.66 5.57 -4.07
C GLY A 208 32.04 6.07 -2.66
N ARG A 209 31.82 5.19 -1.67
CA ARG A 209 32.58 5.22 -0.44
C ARG A 209 33.89 4.45 -0.60
#